data_cad7cf6e1bb96d68c3d2a82aace5bc87
#
_entry.id   cad7cf6e1bb96d68c3d2a82aace5bc87
#
_cell.length_a   1.000
_cell.length_b   1.000
_cell.length_c   1.000
_cell.angle_alpha   90.00
_cell.angle_beta   90.00
_cell.angle_gamma   90.00
#
_symmetry.space_group_name_H-M   'P 1'
#
loop_
_entity.id
_entity.type
_entity.pdbx_description
1 polymer ?
#
loop_
_entity_poly.entity_id
_entity_poly.type
_entity_poly.pdbx_seq_one_letter_code
_entity_poly.pdbx_strand_id
1 'polypeptide(L)'
;WILTYNGAMYYDPANEEVQQYICDTVKEVVEKYDVDAIHFDDYFYPSNYPLPEGETREGAVAQERRDNVDTLIKKVYQTIKNTKASVEFGISPMGIWKNSTSDEAGSATRGSEGYYTVYGDAKKWVEKGWVDYITPQIYWEQGNAYADYETLVKWWSDVVEGTDVKLYIGQGIYKDSVAKEIAQEMQVNEKYNVNGSMFFSLRDLLNNRQGCADAVKAYYQTATKPTEPTKPTEPTTPTEPEAPVTTEKKYAYAGRAKVTVNGKAVDFQTYTIDDYTYFKLRDVAGAVNGTAKQFQTYWNEGKQAIELFRGVPYSSSVSGAAGRYGDTY
;
A
#
# COMPACT_ATOMS: atom_id res chain seq x y z
N TRP A 1 23.37 -3.46 20.51
CA TRP A 1 21.98 -3.48 20.03
C TRP A 1 21.33 -2.10 20.00
N ILE A 2 21.72 -1.19 20.92
CA ILE A 2 20.99 0.08 21.12
C ILE A 2 21.90 1.27 20.91
N LEU A 3 21.43 2.19 20.03
CA LEU A 3 21.92 3.57 19.94
C LEU A 3 21.07 4.44 20.87
N THR A 4 21.71 5.33 21.63
CA THR A 4 21.00 6.35 22.42
C THR A 4 21.30 7.72 21.82
N TYR A 5 20.24 8.44 21.45
CA TYR A 5 20.35 9.77 20.88
C TYR A 5 19.18 10.64 21.28
N ASN A 6 19.41 11.86 21.74
CA ASN A 6 18.40 12.81 22.21
C ASN A 6 17.40 12.22 23.22
N GLY A 7 17.89 11.36 24.13
CA GLY A 7 17.07 10.74 25.16
C GLY A 7 16.17 9.59 24.71
N ALA A 8 16.22 9.21 23.44
CA ALA A 8 15.52 8.06 22.88
C ALA A 8 16.50 6.92 22.59
N MET A 9 15.97 5.69 22.57
CA MET A 9 16.68 4.46 22.25
C MET A 9 16.24 3.96 20.87
N TYR A 10 17.22 3.54 20.07
CA TYR A 10 17.02 3.02 18.73
C TYR A 10 17.77 1.69 18.58
N TYR A 11 17.28 0.78 17.79
CA TYR A 11 18.08 -0.34 17.33
C TYR A 11 19.24 0.17 16.49
N ASP A 12 20.43 -0.40 16.69
CA ASP A 12 21.62 -0.04 15.93
C ASP A 12 21.63 -0.76 14.57
N PRO A 13 21.48 -0.07 13.44
CA PRO A 13 21.48 -0.70 12.13
C PRO A 13 22.83 -1.33 11.76
N ALA A 14 23.93 -0.94 12.42
CA ALA A 14 25.24 -1.55 12.22
C ALA A 14 25.39 -2.92 12.91
N ASN A 15 24.53 -3.24 13.87
CA ASN A 15 24.65 -4.47 14.64
C ASN A 15 23.99 -5.65 13.90
N GLU A 16 24.79 -6.66 13.53
CA GLU A 16 24.32 -7.82 12.78
C GLU A 16 23.25 -8.63 13.50
N GLU A 17 23.32 -8.74 14.83
CA GLU A 17 22.31 -9.44 15.63
C GLU A 17 20.97 -8.69 15.61
N VAL A 18 21.01 -7.36 15.60
CA VAL A 18 19.80 -6.52 15.43
C VAL A 18 19.20 -6.71 14.06
N GLN A 19 20.03 -6.69 13.01
CA GLN A 19 19.54 -6.96 11.65
C GLN A 19 18.89 -8.35 11.56
N GLN A 20 19.51 -9.37 12.18
CA GLN A 20 18.96 -10.73 12.21
C GLN A 20 17.64 -10.78 13.00
N TYR A 21 17.58 -10.12 14.16
CA TYR A 21 16.35 -10.05 14.96
C TYR A 21 15.18 -9.40 14.19
N ILE A 22 15.44 -8.33 13.43
CA ILE A 22 14.44 -7.72 12.57
C ILE A 22 13.98 -8.69 11.47
N CYS A 23 14.92 -9.38 10.81
CA CYS A 23 14.59 -10.38 9.80
C CYS A 23 13.76 -11.53 10.37
N ASP A 24 14.11 -12.04 11.56
CA ASP A 24 13.37 -13.12 12.22
C ASP A 24 11.96 -12.68 12.61
N THR A 25 11.80 -11.44 13.07
CA THR A 25 10.48 -10.85 13.38
C THR A 25 9.62 -10.72 12.12
N VAL A 26 10.18 -10.22 11.02
CA VAL A 26 9.48 -10.12 9.73
C VAL A 26 9.11 -11.51 9.22
N LYS A 27 10.02 -12.46 9.29
CA LYS A 27 9.78 -13.85 8.92
C LYS A 27 8.61 -14.45 9.70
N GLU A 28 8.59 -14.26 11.03
CA GLU A 28 7.50 -14.74 11.88
C GLU A 28 6.14 -14.17 11.46
N VAL A 29 6.07 -12.88 11.11
CA VAL A 29 4.83 -12.25 10.63
C VAL A 29 4.39 -12.88 9.32
N VAL A 30 5.31 -13.04 8.35
CA VAL A 30 5.01 -13.62 7.03
C VAL A 30 4.58 -15.10 7.13
N GLU A 31 5.15 -15.86 8.08
CA GLU A 31 4.79 -17.27 8.30
C GLU A 31 3.44 -17.44 9.01
N LYS A 32 3.14 -16.58 9.99
CA LYS A 32 2.00 -16.78 10.89
C LYS A 32 0.72 -16.05 10.47
N TYR A 33 0.83 -15.02 9.63
CA TYR A 33 -0.29 -14.18 9.24
C TYR A 33 -0.46 -14.17 7.72
N ASP A 34 -1.70 -14.10 7.27
CA ASP A 34 -2.01 -13.94 5.85
C ASP A 34 -1.94 -12.45 5.49
N VAL A 35 -0.71 -11.98 5.25
CA VAL A 35 -0.41 -10.62 4.85
C VAL A 35 -0.02 -10.58 3.37
N ASP A 36 -0.41 -9.52 2.67
CA ASP A 36 -0.07 -9.29 1.27
C ASP A 36 1.27 -8.57 1.13
N ALA A 37 1.64 -7.76 2.14
CA ALA A 37 2.87 -6.99 2.13
C ALA A 37 3.42 -6.72 3.53
N ILE A 38 4.74 -6.46 3.60
CA ILE A 38 5.42 -5.85 4.74
C ILE A 38 5.84 -4.45 4.32
N HIS A 39 5.63 -3.48 5.20
CA HIS A 39 5.94 -2.08 4.94
C HIS A 39 6.82 -1.50 6.03
N PHE A 40 7.92 -0.85 5.64
CA PHE A 40 8.78 -0.10 6.54
C PHE A 40 8.58 1.40 6.34
N ASP A 41 8.70 2.14 7.44
CA ASP A 41 8.79 3.60 7.43
C ASP A 41 10.24 4.06 7.19
N ASP A 42 10.56 5.32 7.39
CA ASP A 42 11.87 5.94 7.14
C ASP A 42 12.81 5.97 8.37
N TYR A 43 12.50 5.20 9.41
CA TYR A 43 13.27 5.16 10.65
C TYR A 43 14.44 4.16 10.57
N PHE A 44 15.58 4.62 10.06
CA PHE A 44 16.83 3.84 9.99
C PHE A 44 17.81 4.27 11.09
N TYR A 45 18.76 5.16 10.80
CA TYR A 45 19.48 5.87 11.85
C TYR A 45 18.60 7.01 12.40
N PRO A 46 18.84 7.44 13.67
CA PRO A 46 18.17 8.64 14.18
C PRO A 46 18.39 9.83 13.24
N SER A 47 17.36 10.63 13.02
CA SER A 47 17.46 11.80 12.14
C SER A 47 18.58 12.73 12.57
N ASN A 48 19.48 13.05 11.65
CA ASN A 48 20.68 13.86 11.88
C ASN A 48 21.62 13.27 12.97
N TYR A 49 21.71 11.94 13.06
CA TYR A 49 22.63 11.27 13.98
C TYR A 49 24.07 11.75 13.70
N PRO A 50 24.78 12.32 14.70
CA PRO A 50 26.02 13.04 14.46
C PRO A 50 27.11 12.15 13.92
N LEU A 51 27.92 12.71 13.03
CA LEU A 51 29.17 12.10 12.60
C LEU A 51 30.26 12.40 13.63
N PRO A 52 31.28 11.52 13.74
CA PRO A 52 32.47 11.80 14.54
C PRO A 52 33.16 13.10 14.12
N GLU A 53 33.94 13.67 15.03
CA GLU A 53 34.73 14.88 14.74
C GLU A 53 35.65 14.65 13.54
N GLY A 54 35.66 15.60 12.61
CA GLY A 54 36.45 15.54 11.37
C GLY A 54 35.82 14.75 10.23
N GLU A 55 34.75 14.03 10.46
CA GLU A 55 34.01 13.29 9.41
C GLU A 55 33.01 14.20 8.68
N THR A 56 32.78 13.89 7.42
CA THR A 56 31.83 14.62 6.57
C THR A 56 30.67 13.73 6.14
N ARG A 57 29.56 14.34 5.70
CA ARG A 57 28.40 13.59 5.19
C ARG A 57 28.70 12.75 3.92
N GLU A 58 29.83 13.02 3.24
CA GLU A 58 30.34 12.26 2.10
C GLU A 58 31.51 11.34 2.50
N GLY A 59 31.91 11.33 3.78
CA GLY A 59 33.05 10.58 4.28
C GLY A 59 32.76 9.10 4.48
N ALA A 60 33.80 8.37 4.87
CA ALA A 60 33.75 6.91 5.00
C ALA A 60 32.74 6.43 6.05
N VAL A 61 32.65 7.13 7.20
CA VAL A 61 31.68 6.76 8.26
C VAL A 61 30.24 6.95 7.80
N ALA A 62 29.95 8.02 7.07
CA ALA A 62 28.61 8.23 6.52
C ALA A 62 28.27 7.17 5.46
N GLN A 63 29.24 6.75 4.65
CA GLN A 63 29.04 5.66 3.69
C GLN A 63 28.82 4.32 4.39
N GLU A 64 29.61 4.00 5.42
CA GLU A 64 29.41 2.79 6.23
C GLU A 64 28.00 2.72 6.82
N ARG A 65 27.47 3.85 7.32
CA ARG A 65 26.07 3.90 7.83
C ARG A 65 25.05 3.57 6.75
N ARG A 66 25.23 4.12 5.54
CA ARG A 66 24.35 3.78 4.40
C ARG A 66 24.46 2.30 4.02
N ASP A 67 25.67 1.76 4.00
CA ASP A 67 25.90 0.34 3.68
C ASP A 67 25.27 -0.58 4.72
N ASN A 68 25.23 -0.19 6.00
CA ASN A 68 24.53 -0.92 7.05
C ASN A 68 23.01 -0.93 6.82
N VAL A 69 22.43 0.21 6.48
CA VAL A 69 20.99 0.30 6.13
C VAL A 69 20.69 -0.51 4.87
N ASP A 70 21.49 -0.37 3.81
CA ASP A 70 21.37 -1.15 2.58
C ASP A 70 21.39 -2.66 2.84
N THR A 71 22.32 -3.08 3.72
CA THR A 71 22.44 -4.49 4.12
C THR A 71 21.18 -4.98 4.83
N LEU A 72 20.62 -4.19 5.74
CA LEU A 72 19.36 -4.50 6.42
C LEU A 72 18.21 -4.63 5.41
N ILE A 73 18.03 -3.65 4.54
CA ILE A 73 16.93 -3.65 3.55
C ILE A 73 17.03 -4.87 2.63
N LYS A 74 18.22 -5.16 2.11
CA LYS A 74 18.46 -6.34 1.28
C LYS A 74 18.16 -7.65 2.03
N LYS A 75 18.60 -7.78 3.29
CA LYS A 75 18.33 -8.97 4.13
C LYS A 75 16.83 -9.17 4.37
N VAL A 76 16.10 -8.09 4.69
CA VAL A 76 14.65 -8.14 4.91
C VAL A 76 13.93 -8.57 3.63
N TYR A 77 14.25 -7.97 2.49
CA TYR A 77 13.69 -8.36 1.19
C TYR A 77 13.91 -9.84 0.91
N GLN A 78 15.15 -10.31 1.04
CA GLN A 78 15.49 -11.72 0.82
C GLN A 78 14.77 -12.66 1.81
N THR A 79 14.64 -12.25 3.05
CA THR A 79 13.91 -13.02 4.07
C THR A 79 12.45 -13.19 3.69
N ILE A 80 11.78 -12.13 3.28
CA ILE A 80 10.38 -12.16 2.82
C ILE A 80 10.24 -13.09 1.61
N LYS A 81 11.05 -12.88 0.57
CA LYS A 81 10.96 -13.65 -0.67
C LYS A 81 11.28 -15.14 -0.49
N ASN A 82 12.21 -15.46 0.40
CA ASN A 82 12.53 -16.85 0.74
C ASN A 82 11.46 -17.52 1.61
N THR A 83 10.66 -16.75 2.35
CA THR A 83 9.59 -17.24 3.21
C THR A 83 8.28 -17.43 2.45
N LYS A 84 7.82 -16.38 1.74
CA LYS A 84 6.61 -16.37 0.91
C LYS A 84 6.79 -15.36 -0.22
N ALA A 85 7.19 -15.85 -1.40
CA ALA A 85 7.57 -15.01 -2.54
C ALA A 85 6.48 -14.04 -3.00
N SER A 86 5.18 -14.35 -2.75
CA SER A 86 4.05 -13.50 -3.10
C SER A 86 3.85 -12.30 -2.17
N VAL A 87 4.48 -12.28 -0.99
CA VAL A 87 4.39 -11.13 -0.08
C VAL A 87 5.30 -10.03 -0.57
N GLU A 88 4.73 -8.83 -0.76
CA GLU A 88 5.47 -7.66 -1.21
C GLU A 88 6.22 -6.99 -0.06
N PHE A 89 7.33 -6.34 -0.37
CA PHE A 89 8.06 -5.49 0.57
C PHE A 89 8.14 -4.07 0.03
N GLY A 90 7.72 -3.11 0.82
CA GLY A 90 7.78 -1.69 0.47
C GLY A 90 8.28 -0.81 1.59
N ILE A 91 8.70 0.40 1.23
CA ILE A 91 9.25 1.38 2.15
C ILE A 91 8.67 2.75 1.85
N SER A 92 8.35 3.54 2.91
CA SER A 92 8.03 4.96 2.81
C SER A 92 9.25 5.82 3.17
N PRO A 93 10.20 6.06 2.26
CA PRO A 93 11.36 6.89 2.55
C PRO A 93 10.96 8.37 2.63
N MET A 94 11.88 9.21 3.12
CA MET A 94 11.75 10.66 2.99
C MET A 94 11.53 11.04 1.52
N GLY A 95 10.63 12.00 1.26
CA GLY A 95 10.23 12.40 -0.10
C GLY A 95 11.37 12.93 -0.98
N ILE A 96 12.41 13.49 -0.38
CA ILE A 96 13.62 13.96 -1.07
C ILE A 96 14.77 12.98 -0.81
N TRP A 97 15.24 12.28 -1.85
CA TRP A 97 16.45 11.47 -1.77
C TRP A 97 17.69 12.36 -1.59
N LYS A 98 17.99 13.19 -2.60
CA LYS A 98 18.97 14.28 -2.58
C LYS A 98 18.43 15.48 -3.34
N ASN A 99 18.85 16.68 -2.95
CA ASN A 99 18.61 17.88 -3.74
C ASN A 99 19.55 17.93 -4.95
N SER A 100 19.15 18.54 -6.06
CA SER A 100 20.02 18.72 -7.25
C SER A 100 21.26 19.57 -6.98
N THR A 101 21.27 20.33 -5.88
CA THR A 101 22.46 21.08 -5.41
C THR A 101 23.49 20.20 -4.69
N SER A 102 23.08 19.01 -4.22
CA SER A 102 23.95 18.03 -3.56
C SER A 102 24.42 16.95 -4.54
N ASP A 103 23.60 16.63 -5.53
CA ASP A 103 23.86 15.61 -6.55
C ASP A 103 23.06 15.97 -7.81
N GLU A 104 23.68 15.99 -8.98
CA GLU A 104 22.98 16.32 -10.23
C GLU A 104 21.84 15.36 -10.58
N ALA A 105 21.91 14.11 -10.07
CA ALA A 105 20.81 13.14 -10.17
C ALA A 105 19.67 13.37 -9.15
N GLY A 106 19.82 14.35 -8.26
CA GLY A 106 18.82 14.71 -7.24
C GLY A 106 17.64 15.50 -7.81
N SER A 107 16.59 15.65 -7.01
CA SER A 107 15.40 16.44 -7.36
C SER A 107 15.69 17.96 -7.27
N ALA A 108 14.96 18.76 -8.06
CA ALA A 108 15.06 20.23 -8.03
C ALA A 108 14.38 20.81 -6.77
N THR A 109 14.90 20.44 -5.60
CA THR A 109 14.37 20.77 -4.28
C THR A 109 15.44 21.36 -3.36
N ARG A 110 15.05 21.79 -2.14
CA ARG A 110 15.91 22.37 -1.11
C ARG A 110 15.44 21.97 0.30
N GLY A 111 15.04 20.72 0.47
CA GLY A 111 14.58 20.18 1.76
C GLY A 111 15.60 19.22 2.39
N SER A 112 15.17 18.58 3.48
CA SER A 112 15.95 17.53 4.14
C SER A 112 16.07 16.30 3.24
N GLU A 113 17.28 15.80 3.09
CA GLU A 113 17.66 14.73 2.18
C GLU A 113 17.77 13.40 2.93
N GLY A 114 16.95 12.41 2.57
CA GLY A 114 16.93 11.10 3.25
C GLY A 114 18.28 10.39 3.23
N TYR A 115 19.03 10.56 2.14
CA TYR A 115 20.38 10.02 1.97
C TYR A 115 21.36 10.45 3.08
N TYR A 116 21.23 11.69 3.58
CA TYR A 116 22.09 12.23 4.63
C TYR A 116 21.43 12.23 6.01
N THR A 117 20.15 12.49 6.07
CA THR A 117 19.42 12.68 7.34
C THR A 117 19.25 11.38 8.12
N VAL A 118 18.94 10.28 7.44
CA VAL A 118 18.69 8.96 8.02
C VAL A 118 19.56 7.87 7.39
N TYR A 119 20.51 8.24 6.54
CA TYR A 119 21.40 7.34 5.79
C TYR A 119 20.66 6.34 4.91
N GLY A 120 19.51 6.74 4.36
CA GLY A 120 18.64 5.93 3.50
C GLY A 120 18.89 6.18 2.01
N ASP A 121 19.45 5.21 1.29
CA ASP A 121 19.66 5.30 -0.16
C ASP A 121 18.49 4.65 -0.93
N ALA A 122 17.31 5.27 -0.81
CA ALA A 122 16.08 4.71 -1.37
C ALA A 122 16.10 4.58 -2.91
N LYS A 123 16.82 5.46 -3.61
CA LYS A 123 17.04 5.35 -5.06
C LYS A 123 17.79 4.04 -5.39
N LYS A 124 18.84 3.73 -4.66
CA LYS A 124 19.61 2.48 -4.83
C LYS A 124 18.75 1.25 -4.55
N TRP A 125 17.85 1.29 -3.57
CA TRP A 125 16.99 0.13 -3.27
C TRP A 125 16.03 -0.18 -4.43
N VAL A 126 15.51 0.85 -5.10
CA VAL A 126 14.71 0.72 -6.32
C VAL A 126 15.57 0.15 -7.46
N GLU A 127 16.73 0.75 -7.75
CA GLU A 127 17.64 0.32 -8.83
C GLU A 127 18.14 -1.12 -8.68
N LYS A 128 18.26 -1.60 -7.43
CA LYS A 128 18.71 -2.97 -7.11
C LYS A 128 17.56 -3.98 -6.98
N GLY A 129 16.30 -3.53 -7.04
CA GLY A 129 15.14 -4.39 -6.83
C GLY A 129 15.11 -5.00 -5.43
N TRP A 130 15.47 -4.23 -4.40
CA TRP A 130 15.39 -4.67 -3.00
C TRP A 130 14.08 -4.27 -2.33
N VAL A 131 13.14 -3.75 -3.11
CA VAL A 131 11.76 -3.47 -2.74
C VAL A 131 10.85 -3.83 -3.90
N ASP A 132 9.61 -4.21 -3.62
CA ASP A 132 8.57 -4.42 -4.65
C ASP A 132 7.81 -3.13 -4.93
N TYR A 133 7.76 -2.23 -3.95
CA TYR A 133 7.19 -0.89 -4.12
C TYR A 133 7.89 0.13 -3.23
N ILE A 134 7.81 1.39 -3.65
CA ILE A 134 8.34 2.53 -2.92
C ILE A 134 7.23 3.57 -2.73
N THR A 135 7.18 4.20 -1.54
CA THR A 135 6.13 5.17 -1.19
C THR A 135 6.75 6.44 -0.59
N PRO A 136 7.46 7.26 -1.37
CA PRO A 136 8.11 8.46 -0.85
C PRO A 136 7.09 9.39 -0.19
N GLN A 137 7.46 9.94 0.98
CA GLN A 137 6.64 10.84 1.79
C GLN A 137 6.68 12.26 1.21
N ILE A 138 5.85 12.53 0.18
CA ILE A 138 5.76 13.85 -0.46
C ILE A 138 4.67 14.66 0.24
N TYR A 139 5.00 15.19 1.42
CA TYR A 139 4.07 15.88 2.31
C TYR A 139 4.09 17.40 2.13
N TRP A 140 4.16 17.87 0.88
CA TRP A 140 4.14 19.28 0.50
C TRP A 140 3.08 19.51 -0.59
N GLU A 141 2.50 20.70 -0.56
CA GLU A 141 1.53 21.16 -1.56
C GLU A 141 2.19 21.45 -2.91
N GLN A 142 1.38 21.54 -3.95
CA GLN A 142 1.82 21.98 -5.27
C GLN A 142 2.30 23.43 -5.22
N GLY A 143 3.37 23.73 -5.95
CA GLY A 143 4.00 25.06 -5.95
C GLY A 143 4.77 25.40 -4.68
N ASN A 144 5.05 24.42 -3.80
CA ASN A 144 5.89 24.67 -2.63
C ASN A 144 7.31 25.10 -3.07
N ALA A 145 7.78 26.22 -2.56
CA ALA A 145 9.04 26.84 -3.01
C ALA A 145 10.31 26.01 -2.73
N TYR A 146 10.23 25.02 -1.83
CA TYR A 146 11.36 24.19 -1.41
C TYR A 146 11.24 22.75 -1.89
N ALA A 147 10.02 22.25 -2.01
CA ALA A 147 9.74 20.84 -2.34
C ALA A 147 8.37 20.75 -3.03
N ASP A 148 8.29 21.24 -4.26
CA ASP A 148 7.08 21.17 -5.05
C ASP A 148 6.63 19.73 -5.28
N TYR A 149 5.35 19.46 -5.05
CA TYR A 149 4.75 18.14 -5.15
C TYR A 149 4.99 17.49 -6.51
N GLU A 150 4.62 18.18 -7.59
CA GLU A 150 4.74 17.64 -8.96
C GLU A 150 6.20 17.35 -9.33
N THR A 151 7.12 18.23 -8.93
CA THR A 151 8.56 18.05 -9.14
C THR A 151 9.05 16.74 -8.52
N LEU A 152 8.61 16.43 -7.30
CA LEU A 152 8.99 15.20 -6.60
C LEU A 152 8.32 13.96 -7.18
N VAL A 153 7.03 14.03 -7.51
CA VAL A 153 6.33 12.91 -8.16
C VAL A 153 6.99 12.54 -9.47
N LYS A 154 7.31 13.55 -10.30
CA LYS A 154 8.04 13.32 -11.56
C LYS A 154 9.39 12.66 -11.30
N TRP A 155 10.17 13.18 -10.36
CA TRP A 155 11.49 12.64 -10.05
C TRP A 155 11.44 11.17 -9.63
N TRP A 156 10.50 10.81 -8.75
CA TRP A 156 10.32 9.42 -8.34
C TRP A 156 9.78 8.52 -9.47
N SER A 157 8.94 9.06 -10.35
CA SER A 157 8.50 8.35 -11.55
C SER A 157 9.69 8.02 -12.47
N ASP A 158 10.61 8.98 -12.66
CA ASP A 158 11.84 8.76 -13.42
C ASP A 158 12.77 7.71 -12.73
N VAL A 159 12.79 7.65 -11.39
CA VAL A 159 13.59 6.67 -10.63
C VAL A 159 13.09 5.23 -10.80
N VAL A 160 11.78 5.03 -10.86
CA VAL A 160 11.21 3.69 -11.03
C VAL A 160 11.12 3.26 -12.50
N GLU A 161 11.31 4.19 -13.45
CA GLU A 161 11.23 3.89 -14.87
C GLU A 161 12.22 2.78 -15.27
N GLY A 162 11.71 1.77 -15.98
CA GLY A 162 12.50 0.61 -16.40
C GLY A 162 12.80 -0.41 -15.30
N THR A 163 12.19 -0.29 -14.14
CA THR A 163 12.24 -1.28 -13.04
C THR A 163 10.88 -1.97 -12.86
N ASP A 164 10.85 -3.08 -12.11
CA ASP A 164 9.59 -3.73 -11.70
C ASP A 164 9.00 -3.15 -10.40
N VAL A 165 9.61 -2.10 -9.86
CA VAL A 165 9.19 -1.48 -8.57
C VAL A 165 7.99 -0.58 -8.78
N LYS A 166 6.91 -0.83 -8.06
CA LYS A 166 5.71 0.02 -8.08
C LYS A 166 5.96 1.32 -7.32
N LEU A 167 5.45 2.42 -7.87
CA LEU A 167 5.48 3.72 -7.19
C LEU A 167 4.10 4.03 -6.60
N TYR A 168 4.05 4.21 -5.30
CA TYR A 168 2.95 4.87 -4.60
C TYR A 168 3.44 6.21 -4.06
N ILE A 169 2.57 7.19 -3.87
CA ILE A 169 2.95 8.48 -3.27
C ILE A 169 2.32 8.62 -1.90
N GLY A 170 3.17 8.85 -0.90
CA GLY A 170 2.76 9.23 0.44
C GLY A 170 2.30 10.70 0.46
N GLN A 171 1.04 10.94 0.82
CA GLN A 171 0.41 12.26 0.82
C GLN A 171 0.01 12.66 2.25
N GLY A 172 0.53 13.80 2.71
CA GLY A 172 0.41 14.25 4.09
C GLY A 172 -0.87 15.02 4.40
N ILE A 173 -2.02 14.36 4.32
CA ILE A 173 -3.34 15.01 4.57
C ILE A 173 -3.57 15.48 6.01
N TYR A 174 -2.61 15.27 6.92
CA TYR A 174 -2.59 15.90 8.23
C TYR A 174 -2.27 17.41 8.16
N LYS A 175 -1.74 17.88 7.01
CA LYS A 175 -1.52 19.31 6.72
C LYS A 175 -2.68 19.86 5.92
N ASP A 176 -3.19 21.02 6.33
CA ASP A 176 -4.31 21.69 5.66
C ASP A 176 -3.99 22.06 4.22
N SER A 177 -2.73 22.43 3.93
CA SER A 177 -2.29 22.77 2.58
C SER A 177 -2.38 21.60 1.60
N VAL A 178 -2.05 20.39 2.03
CA VAL A 178 -2.13 19.16 1.25
C VAL A 178 -3.58 18.64 1.19
N ALA A 179 -4.27 18.59 2.35
CA ALA A 179 -5.61 18.03 2.42
C ALA A 179 -6.63 18.74 1.51
N LYS A 180 -6.53 20.07 1.38
CA LYS A 180 -7.46 20.88 0.54
C LYS A 180 -7.27 20.67 -0.97
N GLU A 181 -6.10 20.21 -1.40
CA GLU A 181 -5.77 20.02 -2.82
C GLU A 181 -5.53 18.55 -3.21
N ILE A 182 -5.94 17.62 -2.34
CA ILE A 182 -5.67 16.19 -2.53
C ILE A 182 -6.12 15.65 -3.89
N ALA A 183 -7.23 16.14 -4.41
CA ALA A 183 -7.73 15.73 -5.74
C ALA A 183 -6.77 16.16 -6.86
N GLN A 184 -6.18 17.36 -6.77
CA GLN A 184 -5.19 17.84 -7.72
C GLN A 184 -3.90 17.03 -7.64
N GLU A 185 -3.45 16.70 -6.42
CA GLU A 185 -2.29 15.82 -6.22
C GLU A 185 -2.52 14.42 -6.82
N MET A 186 -3.72 13.85 -6.66
CA MET A 186 -4.07 12.56 -7.28
C MET A 186 -4.08 12.65 -8.82
N GLN A 187 -4.46 13.79 -9.41
CA GLN A 187 -4.35 14.02 -10.86
C GLN A 187 -2.89 14.09 -11.33
N VAL A 188 -2.00 14.68 -10.52
CA VAL A 188 -0.55 14.64 -10.77
C VAL A 188 -0.04 13.20 -10.74
N ASN A 189 -0.45 12.40 -9.75
CA ASN A 189 -0.10 10.99 -9.67
C ASN A 189 -0.52 10.23 -10.95
N GLU A 190 -1.73 10.45 -11.43
CA GLU A 190 -2.24 9.86 -12.68
C GLU A 190 -1.41 10.30 -13.90
N LYS A 191 -1.06 11.59 -14.00
CA LYS A 191 -0.23 12.16 -15.07
C LYS A 191 1.13 11.43 -15.21
N TYR A 192 1.71 10.99 -14.11
CA TYR A 192 3.01 10.32 -14.07
C TYR A 192 2.90 8.79 -13.88
N ASN A 193 1.73 8.20 -14.14
CA ASN A 193 1.49 6.75 -14.05
C ASN A 193 1.84 6.13 -12.70
N VAL A 194 1.64 6.87 -11.61
CA VAL A 194 1.83 6.38 -10.24
C VAL A 194 0.79 5.30 -9.94
N ASN A 195 1.20 4.20 -9.29
CA ASN A 195 0.34 3.06 -9.01
C ASN A 195 -0.77 3.35 -7.99
N GLY A 196 -0.61 4.39 -7.16
CA GLY A 196 -1.64 4.79 -6.21
C GLY A 196 -1.16 5.78 -5.15
N SER A 197 -2.04 6.09 -4.21
CA SER A 197 -1.84 7.06 -3.13
C SER A 197 -1.86 6.38 -1.78
N MET A 198 -0.99 6.82 -0.85
CA MET A 198 -0.96 6.40 0.55
C MET A 198 -1.17 7.63 1.43
N PHE A 199 -2.33 7.74 2.07
CA PHE A 199 -2.70 8.93 2.85
C PHE A 199 -2.23 8.85 4.30
N PHE A 200 -1.46 9.81 4.74
CA PHE A 200 -1.09 9.97 6.14
C PHE A 200 -1.81 11.20 6.73
N SER A 201 -2.84 11.00 7.62
CA SER A 201 -3.15 9.74 8.28
C SER A 201 -4.63 9.35 8.10
N LEU A 202 -4.94 8.09 8.41
CA LEU A 202 -6.32 7.59 8.46
C LEU A 202 -7.24 8.45 9.35
N ARG A 203 -6.74 8.96 10.48
CA ARG A 203 -7.48 9.86 11.37
C ARG A 203 -7.96 11.12 10.64
N ASP A 204 -7.09 11.72 9.83
CA ASP A 204 -7.40 12.97 9.10
C ASP A 204 -8.36 12.68 7.95
N LEU A 205 -8.23 11.53 7.30
CA LEU A 205 -9.19 11.06 6.30
C LEU A 205 -10.58 10.82 6.91
N LEU A 206 -10.67 10.12 8.05
CA LEU A 206 -11.94 9.85 8.74
C LEU A 206 -12.62 11.12 9.24
N ASN A 207 -11.84 12.13 9.63
CA ASN A 207 -12.33 13.44 10.04
C ASN A 207 -12.64 14.38 8.86
N ASN A 208 -12.46 13.89 7.62
CA ASN A 208 -12.67 14.66 6.40
C ASN A 208 -11.97 16.02 6.42
N ARG A 209 -10.70 16.04 6.87
CA ARG A 209 -9.93 17.27 7.02
C ARG A 209 -9.90 18.05 5.71
N GLN A 210 -10.30 19.33 5.75
CA GLN A 210 -10.42 20.21 4.57
C GLN A 210 -11.23 19.60 3.41
N GLY A 211 -12.13 18.64 3.70
CA GLY A 211 -12.90 17.94 2.66
C GLY A 211 -12.14 16.84 1.92
N CYS A 212 -10.98 16.40 2.43
CA CYS A 212 -10.11 15.44 1.71
C CYS A 212 -10.79 14.10 1.44
N ALA A 213 -11.58 13.56 2.38
CA ALA A 213 -12.26 12.28 2.17
C ALA A 213 -13.33 12.37 1.07
N ASP A 214 -14.07 13.48 1.02
CA ASP A 214 -15.06 13.72 -0.04
C ASP A 214 -14.36 13.88 -1.39
N ALA A 215 -13.23 14.58 -1.44
CA ALA A 215 -12.44 14.77 -2.65
C ALA A 215 -11.87 13.45 -3.18
N VAL A 216 -11.29 12.59 -2.31
CA VAL A 216 -10.81 11.26 -2.66
C VAL A 216 -11.95 10.38 -3.17
N LYS A 217 -13.10 10.38 -2.49
CA LYS A 217 -14.28 9.63 -2.92
C LYS A 217 -14.77 10.08 -4.29
N ALA A 218 -14.89 11.39 -4.51
CA ALA A 218 -15.31 11.95 -5.79
C ALA A 218 -14.32 11.60 -6.92
N TYR A 219 -13.02 11.67 -6.65
CA TYR A 219 -11.97 11.29 -7.60
C TYR A 219 -12.16 9.85 -8.09
N TYR A 220 -12.28 8.87 -7.18
CA TYR A 220 -12.47 7.48 -7.58
C TYR A 220 -13.84 7.18 -8.20
N GLN A 221 -14.89 7.94 -7.88
CA GLN A 221 -16.18 7.80 -8.55
C GLN A 221 -16.15 8.28 -10.00
N THR A 222 -15.30 9.25 -10.32
CA THR A 222 -15.11 9.74 -11.71
C THR A 222 -14.07 8.91 -12.48
N ALA A 223 -13.05 8.41 -11.82
CA ALA A 223 -12.00 7.59 -12.40
C ALA A 223 -12.46 6.15 -12.78
N THR A 224 -13.59 5.68 -12.26
CA THR A 224 -14.13 4.34 -12.56
C THR A 224 -14.76 4.21 -13.95
N LYS A 225 -14.55 5.15 -14.87
CA LYS A 225 -14.81 4.94 -16.29
C LYS A 225 -13.52 4.42 -16.93
N PRO A 226 -13.41 3.11 -17.27
CA PRO A 226 -12.24 2.63 -18.00
C PRO A 226 -12.13 3.41 -19.31
N THR A 227 -11.08 4.20 -19.47
CA THR A 227 -10.67 4.63 -20.80
C THR A 227 -10.12 3.39 -21.49
N GLU A 228 -10.90 2.84 -22.44
CA GLU A 228 -10.37 1.84 -23.37
C GLU A 228 -9.06 2.36 -23.99
N PRO A 229 -8.04 1.51 -24.12
CA PRO A 229 -6.81 1.90 -24.80
C PRO A 229 -7.14 2.35 -26.20
N THR A 230 -6.80 3.60 -26.56
CA THR A 230 -6.98 4.15 -27.88
C THR A 230 -6.19 3.34 -28.89
N LYS A 231 -6.89 2.47 -29.64
CA LYS A 231 -6.39 1.79 -30.83
C LYS A 231 -6.09 2.86 -31.90
N PRO A 232 -4.99 2.74 -32.67
CA PRO A 232 -4.67 3.66 -33.75
C PRO A 232 -5.81 3.73 -34.75
N THR A 233 -6.17 4.93 -35.17
CA THR A 233 -7.26 5.25 -36.08
C THR A 233 -7.02 4.63 -37.46
N GLU A 234 -7.85 3.68 -37.85
CA GLU A 234 -8.06 3.30 -39.25
C GLU A 234 -9.33 3.99 -39.79
N PRO A 235 -9.44 4.22 -41.10
CA PRO A 235 -10.44 5.14 -41.68
C PRO A 235 -11.85 4.59 -41.64
N THR A 236 -12.78 5.52 -41.42
CA THR A 236 -14.22 5.34 -41.25
C THR A 236 -14.91 4.58 -42.39
N THR A 237 -15.67 3.54 -42.05
CA THR A 237 -16.79 2.99 -42.84
C THR A 237 -18.06 2.95 -41.98
N PRO A 238 -19.26 3.02 -42.57
CA PRO A 238 -20.48 3.53 -41.92
C PRO A 238 -21.08 2.57 -40.88
N THR A 239 -21.71 3.16 -39.90
CA THR A 239 -22.43 2.69 -38.72
C THR A 239 -23.40 1.52 -38.99
N GLU A 240 -23.19 0.41 -38.29
CA GLU A 240 -24.17 -0.67 -38.06
C GLU A 240 -24.61 -0.62 -36.57
N PRO A 241 -25.86 -0.97 -36.22
CA PRO A 241 -26.39 -0.74 -34.87
C PRO A 241 -25.78 -1.62 -33.84
N GLU A 242 -25.55 -1.05 -32.62
CA GLU A 242 -24.97 -1.72 -31.43
C GLU A 242 -25.70 -3.01 -31.10
N ALA A 243 -24.94 -4.10 -31.07
CA ALA A 243 -25.36 -5.38 -30.53
C ALA A 243 -25.36 -5.37 -28.97
N PRO A 244 -26.27 -6.09 -28.32
CA PRO A 244 -26.40 -6.04 -26.88
C PRO A 244 -25.15 -6.61 -26.18
N VAL A 245 -24.76 -5.94 -25.06
CA VAL A 245 -23.70 -6.39 -24.16
C VAL A 245 -23.91 -7.83 -23.74
N THR A 246 -23.11 -8.75 -24.28
CA THR A 246 -23.11 -10.15 -23.86
C THR A 246 -22.42 -10.23 -22.51
N THR A 247 -23.17 -10.36 -21.44
CA THR A 247 -22.64 -10.82 -20.15
C THR A 247 -22.14 -12.25 -20.35
N GLU A 248 -20.82 -12.44 -20.27
CA GLU A 248 -20.20 -13.75 -20.32
C GLU A 248 -20.74 -14.60 -19.16
N LYS A 249 -21.45 -15.69 -19.47
CA LYS A 249 -22.00 -16.59 -18.43
C LYS A 249 -20.85 -17.41 -17.87
N LYS A 250 -20.55 -17.23 -16.59
CA LYS A 250 -19.61 -18.10 -15.86
C LYS A 250 -20.35 -19.26 -15.21
N TYR A 251 -19.78 -20.44 -15.27
CA TYR A 251 -20.36 -21.63 -14.67
C TYR A 251 -19.87 -21.76 -13.22
N ALA A 252 -20.80 -21.99 -12.29
CA ALA A 252 -20.53 -22.27 -10.89
C ALA A 252 -20.74 -23.77 -10.63
N TYR A 253 -19.71 -24.46 -10.16
CA TYR A 253 -19.79 -25.87 -9.80
C TYR A 253 -20.01 -26.02 -8.30
N ALA A 254 -21.14 -26.61 -7.89
CA ALA A 254 -21.43 -26.85 -6.49
C ALA A 254 -20.49 -27.91 -5.90
N GLY A 255 -19.96 -27.65 -4.72
CA GLY A 255 -19.08 -28.53 -3.99
C GLY A 255 -19.29 -28.47 -2.47
N ARG A 256 -18.45 -29.19 -1.74
CA ARG A 256 -18.39 -29.13 -0.27
C ARG A 256 -16.94 -29.05 0.17
N ALA A 257 -16.67 -28.21 1.17
CA ALA A 257 -15.35 -28.13 1.79
C ALA A 257 -15.47 -28.25 3.32
N LYS A 258 -14.54 -29.00 3.91
CA LYS A 258 -14.36 -29.04 5.37
C LYS A 258 -13.33 -27.98 5.76
N VAL A 259 -13.76 -27.03 6.56
CA VAL A 259 -12.92 -25.95 7.07
C VAL A 259 -12.86 -26.05 8.58
N THR A 260 -11.67 -25.90 9.17
CA THR A 260 -11.53 -25.86 10.63
C THR A 260 -11.71 -24.43 11.13
N VAL A 261 -12.72 -24.21 11.96
CA VAL A 261 -12.99 -22.94 12.64
C VAL A 261 -12.78 -23.14 14.14
N ASN A 262 -11.80 -22.46 14.73
CA ASN A 262 -11.43 -22.60 16.15
C ASN A 262 -11.26 -24.08 16.59
N GLY A 263 -10.56 -24.88 15.79
CA GLY A 263 -10.30 -26.29 16.06
C GLY A 263 -11.48 -27.24 15.79
N LYS A 264 -12.63 -26.75 15.36
CA LYS A 264 -13.81 -27.57 15.01
C LYS A 264 -13.98 -27.64 13.50
N ALA A 265 -14.14 -28.84 12.97
CA ALA A 265 -14.44 -29.02 11.56
C ALA A 265 -15.90 -28.58 11.27
N VAL A 266 -16.03 -27.72 10.24
CA VAL A 266 -17.32 -27.25 9.74
C VAL A 266 -17.43 -27.61 8.26
N ASP A 267 -18.55 -28.22 7.88
CA ASP A 267 -18.87 -28.54 6.48
C ASP A 267 -19.55 -27.33 5.84
N PHE A 268 -18.92 -26.77 4.79
CA PHE A 268 -19.49 -25.67 4.01
C PHE A 268 -19.95 -26.16 2.64
N GLN A 269 -21.12 -25.67 2.21
CA GLN A 269 -21.47 -25.70 0.80
C GLN A 269 -20.62 -24.64 0.07
N THR A 270 -19.98 -25.05 -1.02
CA THR A 270 -19.10 -24.19 -1.80
C THR A 270 -19.53 -24.14 -3.25
N TYR A 271 -19.04 -23.13 -3.94
CA TYR A 271 -19.13 -23.03 -5.39
C TYR A 271 -17.74 -22.73 -5.95
N THR A 272 -17.35 -23.44 -7.00
CA THR A 272 -16.11 -23.14 -7.74
C THR A 272 -16.46 -22.39 -9.00
N ILE A 273 -15.86 -21.20 -9.19
CA ILE A 273 -15.99 -20.35 -10.37
C ILE A 273 -14.59 -19.92 -10.75
N ASP A 274 -14.14 -20.21 -11.98
CA ASP A 274 -12.78 -19.85 -12.46
C ASP A 274 -11.66 -20.33 -11.51
N ASP A 275 -11.75 -21.58 -11.03
CA ASP A 275 -10.83 -22.21 -10.07
C ASP A 275 -10.78 -21.59 -8.67
N TYR A 276 -11.63 -20.62 -8.37
CA TYR A 276 -11.77 -20.06 -7.02
C TYR A 276 -12.93 -20.72 -6.28
N THR A 277 -12.72 -21.00 -4.98
CA THR A 277 -13.75 -21.57 -4.11
C THR A 277 -14.46 -20.46 -3.33
N TYR A 278 -15.77 -20.38 -3.49
CA TYR A 278 -16.66 -19.41 -2.85
C TYR A 278 -17.49 -20.07 -1.74
N PHE A 279 -17.65 -19.37 -0.64
CA PHE A 279 -18.48 -19.78 0.50
C PHE A 279 -19.69 -18.85 0.65
N LYS A 280 -20.81 -19.37 1.10
CA LYS A 280 -21.94 -18.52 1.48
C LYS A 280 -21.57 -17.70 2.72
N LEU A 281 -21.63 -16.38 2.62
CA LEU A 281 -21.27 -15.48 3.71
C LEU A 281 -22.02 -15.75 5.02
N ARG A 282 -23.30 -16.15 4.93
CA ARG A 282 -24.12 -16.54 6.08
C ARG A 282 -23.65 -17.82 6.77
N ASP A 283 -23.16 -18.77 6.02
CA ASP A 283 -22.59 -20.00 6.59
C ASP A 283 -21.32 -19.70 7.36
N VAL A 284 -20.47 -18.77 6.84
CA VAL A 284 -19.29 -18.27 7.55
C VAL A 284 -19.70 -17.53 8.82
N ALA A 285 -20.69 -16.63 8.76
CA ALA A 285 -21.20 -15.93 9.94
C ALA A 285 -21.71 -16.88 11.01
N GLY A 286 -22.45 -17.93 10.62
CA GLY A 286 -22.91 -19.00 11.51
C GLY A 286 -21.74 -19.76 12.15
N ALA A 287 -20.71 -20.09 11.39
CA ALA A 287 -19.57 -20.86 11.87
C ALA A 287 -18.70 -20.10 12.89
N VAL A 288 -18.62 -18.76 12.79
CA VAL A 288 -17.88 -17.92 13.74
C VAL A 288 -18.74 -17.34 14.86
N ASN A 289 -20.04 -17.68 14.90
CA ASN A 289 -20.97 -17.20 15.92
C ASN A 289 -20.55 -17.64 17.33
N GLY A 290 -20.68 -16.77 18.32
CA GLY A 290 -20.23 -17.01 19.69
C GLY A 290 -18.70 -16.87 19.89
N THR A 291 -17.97 -16.42 18.89
CA THR A 291 -16.52 -16.16 18.98
C THR A 291 -16.23 -14.66 18.96
N ALA A 292 -14.99 -14.27 19.27
CA ALA A 292 -14.54 -12.87 19.14
C ALA A 292 -14.56 -12.34 17.69
N LYS A 293 -14.77 -13.22 16.70
CA LYS A 293 -14.85 -12.89 15.27
C LYS A 293 -16.28 -12.92 14.73
N GLN A 294 -17.28 -13.08 15.59
CA GLN A 294 -18.68 -13.11 15.16
C GLN A 294 -19.09 -11.82 14.45
N PHE A 295 -20.01 -11.96 13.51
CA PHE A 295 -20.66 -10.85 12.81
C PHE A 295 -22.06 -11.24 12.33
N GLN A 296 -22.93 -10.25 12.19
CA GLN A 296 -24.23 -10.37 11.56
C GLN A 296 -24.16 -9.83 10.13
N THR A 297 -24.93 -10.45 9.23
CA THR A 297 -25.10 -9.99 7.85
C THR A 297 -26.48 -9.39 7.65
N TYR A 298 -26.59 -8.29 6.95
CA TYR A 298 -27.84 -7.64 6.62
C TYR A 298 -27.83 -7.19 5.15
N TRP A 299 -28.92 -7.45 4.43
CA TRP A 299 -29.09 -6.90 3.10
C TRP A 299 -29.73 -5.52 3.19
N ASN A 300 -29.04 -4.49 2.77
CA ASN A 300 -29.54 -3.12 2.72
C ASN A 300 -30.11 -2.83 1.32
N GLU A 301 -31.44 -2.82 1.21
CA GLU A 301 -32.11 -2.58 -0.08
C GLU A 301 -31.85 -1.18 -0.63
N GLY A 302 -31.74 -0.17 0.22
CA GLY A 302 -31.47 1.20 -0.20
C GLY A 302 -30.07 1.39 -0.78
N LYS A 303 -29.10 0.57 -0.34
CA LYS A 303 -27.73 0.58 -0.84
C LYS A 303 -27.45 -0.53 -1.86
N GLN A 304 -28.37 -1.47 -2.05
CA GLN A 304 -28.18 -2.68 -2.86
C GLN A 304 -26.88 -3.42 -2.47
N ALA A 305 -26.63 -3.54 -1.16
CA ALA A 305 -25.38 -4.07 -0.61
C ALA A 305 -25.63 -4.95 0.64
N ILE A 306 -24.70 -5.88 0.88
CA ILE A 306 -24.65 -6.64 2.13
C ILE A 306 -23.83 -5.83 3.13
N GLU A 307 -24.42 -5.52 4.28
CA GLU A 307 -23.73 -4.89 5.41
C GLU A 307 -23.33 -5.96 6.44
N LEU A 308 -22.12 -5.76 7.03
CA LEU A 308 -21.57 -6.65 8.06
C LEU A 308 -21.44 -5.89 9.38
N PHE A 309 -22.04 -6.42 10.43
CA PHE A 309 -21.99 -5.84 11.78
C PHE A 309 -21.07 -6.69 12.67
N ARG A 310 -19.82 -6.26 12.81
CA ARG A 310 -18.80 -6.95 13.61
C ARG A 310 -19.20 -6.98 15.09
N GLY A 311 -18.97 -8.11 15.75
CA GLY A 311 -19.26 -8.31 17.17
C GLY A 311 -20.73 -8.62 17.47
N VAL A 312 -21.63 -8.50 16.49
CA VAL A 312 -23.05 -8.84 16.64
C VAL A 312 -23.24 -10.33 16.36
N PRO A 313 -23.91 -11.10 17.26
CA PRO A 313 -24.20 -12.51 17.02
C PRO A 313 -25.03 -12.72 15.76
N TYR A 314 -24.67 -13.71 14.98
CA TYR A 314 -25.42 -14.09 13.79
C TYR A 314 -26.79 -14.70 14.16
N SER A 315 -27.84 -14.21 13.53
CA SER A 315 -29.18 -14.77 13.60
C SER A 315 -29.83 -14.82 12.21
N SER A 316 -30.26 -15.98 11.79
CA SER A 316 -30.94 -16.16 10.51
C SER A 316 -32.31 -15.46 10.44
N SER A 317 -32.92 -15.13 11.59
CA SER A 317 -34.24 -14.49 11.69
C SER A 317 -34.18 -12.96 11.44
N VAL A 318 -33.00 -12.35 11.49
CA VAL A 318 -32.82 -10.91 11.30
C VAL A 318 -32.50 -10.55 9.85
N SER A 319 -32.35 -11.53 8.97
CA SER A 319 -32.18 -11.30 7.55
C SER A 319 -33.45 -10.70 6.97
N GLY A 320 -33.52 -9.36 6.88
CA GLY A 320 -34.53 -8.71 6.05
C GLY A 320 -34.54 -9.39 4.69
N ALA A 321 -35.70 -9.89 4.27
CA ALA A 321 -36.05 -10.42 2.96
C ALA A 321 -34.92 -10.95 2.05
N ALA A 322 -34.00 -11.71 2.59
CA ALA A 322 -33.04 -12.48 1.79
C ALA A 322 -33.70 -13.81 1.36
N GLY A 323 -34.98 -13.75 1.12
CA GLY A 323 -35.68 -14.72 0.34
C GLY A 323 -35.54 -14.35 -1.12
N ARG A 324 -34.86 -15.19 -1.87
CA ARG A 324 -34.82 -15.21 -3.33
C ARG A 324 -33.64 -14.56 -4.03
N TYR A 325 -32.43 -14.90 -3.65
CA TYR A 325 -31.48 -15.32 -4.64
C TYR A 325 -31.42 -16.86 -4.54
N GLY A 326 -32.58 -17.45 -4.83
CA GLY A 326 -32.76 -18.88 -4.95
C GLY A 326 -32.72 -19.21 -6.42
N ASP A 327 -32.01 -20.25 -6.73
CA ASP A 327 -32.39 -21.26 -7.72
C ASP A 327 -32.71 -20.80 -9.15
N THR A 328 -31.93 -19.82 -9.69
CA THR A 328 -31.77 -19.68 -11.15
C THR A 328 -30.29 -19.63 -11.46
N TYR A 329 -29.75 -20.79 -11.72
CA TYR A 329 -28.40 -21.03 -12.20
C TYR A 329 -28.34 -20.85 -13.71
#